data_dc40dd3ea4f6748035b6ace2c648631f
#
_entry.id   dc40dd3ea4f6748035b6ace2c648631f
#
_cell.length_a   1.000
_cell.length_b   1.000
_cell.length_c   1.000
_cell.angle_alpha   90.00
_cell.angle_beta   90.00
_cell.angle_gamma   90.00
#
_symmetry.space_group_name_H-M   'P 1'
#
loop_
_entity.id
_entity.type
_entity.pdbx_description
1 polymer ?
#
loop_
_entity_poly.entity_id
_entity_poly.type
_entity_poly.pdbx_seq_one_letter_code
_entity_poly.pdbx_strand_id
1 'polypeptide(L)'
;LGFSLLNVDYGELQGTMVWDNDQGFIDTEKFSPSALAFGVGYGRALSENFSVGAHVKKAYQYLGNNVVPVTDSSNVVEDNVANAAAFDFGTIYITDWHGFTFGMSVRNFSEEVEYAYDSFQLPLTFRVGGSIEVLSFLPSLSDKQSLKMAVEALHPRSHPERLNFGLEYSFMGIGHLRLGYLFNYDQRDLTYGAGVKLGPLKIDYALTPFGVFDSVSRISIGIAR
;
A
#
# COMPACT_ATOMS: atom_id res chain seq x y z
N LEU A 1 -3.44 15.15 12.83
CA LEU A 1 -2.06 14.68 12.63
C LEU A 1 -2.02 13.17 12.72
N GLY A 2 -1.24 12.53 11.85
CA GLY A 2 -0.99 11.10 11.86
C GLY A 2 0.49 10.80 11.65
N PHE A 3 0.93 9.67 12.19
CA PHE A 3 2.28 9.16 12.00
C PHE A 3 2.19 7.76 11.41
N SER A 4 3.12 7.44 10.55
CA SER A 4 3.25 6.11 9.96
C SER A 4 4.67 5.60 10.06
N LEU A 5 4.81 4.32 10.35
CA LEU A 5 6.07 3.58 10.31
C LEU A 5 5.82 2.29 9.56
N LEU A 6 6.62 2.02 8.55
CA LEU A 6 6.60 0.78 7.79
C LEU A 6 8.00 0.19 7.84
N ASN A 7 8.12 -1.04 8.30
CA ASN A 7 9.33 -1.83 8.24
C ASN A 7 9.07 -3.08 7.40
N VAL A 8 9.95 -3.36 6.46
CA VAL A 8 9.89 -4.54 5.59
C VAL A 8 11.20 -5.29 5.71
N ASP A 9 11.11 -6.56 6.02
CA ASP A 9 12.20 -7.52 6.00
C ASP A 9 11.95 -8.47 4.83
N TYR A 10 12.90 -8.56 3.90
CA TYR A 10 12.80 -9.43 2.73
C TYR A 10 13.36 -10.83 2.98
N GLY A 11 13.80 -11.10 4.20
CA GLY A 11 14.47 -12.34 4.57
C GLY A 11 15.93 -12.40 4.16
N GLU A 12 16.53 -13.57 4.36
CA GLU A 12 17.94 -13.82 4.05
C GLU A 12 18.09 -14.32 2.63
N LEU A 13 18.98 -13.73 1.87
CA LEU A 13 19.32 -14.12 0.51
C LEU A 13 20.79 -14.56 0.44
N GLN A 14 21.08 -15.57 -0.38
CA GLN A 14 22.43 -15.98 -0.70
C GLN A 14 23.01 -15.05 -1.77
N GLY A 15 24.09 -14.37 -1.45
CA GLY A 15 24.85 -13.60 -2.43
C GLY A 15 25.64 -14.52 -3.38
N THR A 16 25.77 -14.10 -4.65
CA THR A 16 26.59 -14.80 -5.63
C THR A 16 27.44 -13.79 -6.41
N MET A 17 28.60 -14.21 -6.86
CA MET A 17 29.50 -13.43 -7.72
C MET A 17 29.86 -14.25 -8.95
N VAL A 18 29.86 -13.60 -10.11
CA VAL A 18 30.32 -14.24 -11.36
C VAL A 18 31.77 -14.69 -11.20
N TRP A 19 32.05 -15.93 -11.54
CA TRP A 19 33.37 -16.53 -11.43
C TRP A 19 33.64 -17.46 -12.59
N ASP A 20 34.92 -17.58 -12.98
CA ASP A 20 35.39 -18.46 -14.07
C ASP A 20 35.55 -19.90 -13.54
N ASN A 21 34.42 -20.61 -13.41
CA ASN A 21 34.33 -22.04 -13.07
C ASN A 21 33.21 -22.71 -13.88
N ASP A 22 33.06 -24.03 -13.74
CA ASP A 22 32.05 -24.80 -14.48
C ASP A 22 30.59 -24.33 -14.18
N GLN A 23 30.36 -23.72 -13.05
CA GLN A 23 29.04 -23.17 -12.66
C GLN A 23 28.82 -21.71 -13.09
N GLY A 24 29.89 -20.99 -13.44
CA GLY A 24 29.87 -19.58 -13.82
C GLY A 24 29.73 -18.60 -12.64
N PHE A 25 29.65 -19.09 -11.40
CA PHE A 25 29.57 -18.26 -10.20
C PHE A 25 30.14 -18.96 -8.96
N ILE A 26 30.34 -18.16 -7.92
CA ILE A 26 30.61 -18.64 -6.55
C ILE A 26 29.66 -17.99 -5.59
N ASP A 27 29.30 -18.69 -4.51
CA ASP A 27 28.53 -18.14 -3.40
C ASP A 27 29.39 -17.15 -2.61
N THR A 28 28.79 -16.02 -2.26
CA THR A 28 29.37 -15.00 -1.38
C THR A 28 28.64 -15.02 -0.02
N GLU A 29 28.77 -13.97 0.75
CA GLU A 29 28.09 -13.85 2.03
C GLU A 29 26.57 -13.71 1.86
N LYS A 30 25.83 -14.22 2.84
CA LYS A 30 24.40 -14.01 2.92
C LYS A 30 24.10 -12.57 3.37
N PHE A 31 23.03 -12.00 2.85
CA PHE A 31 22.58 -10.66 3.22
C PHE A 31 21.06 -10.61 3.38
N SER A 32 20.59 -9.65 4.16
CA SER A 32 19.14 -9.46 4.45
C SER A 32 18.70 -8.08 3.99
N PRO A 33 18.10 -7.98 2.79
CA PRO A 33 17.54 -6.72 2.33
C PRO A 33 16.42 -6.25 3.26
N SER A 34 16.34 -4.95 3.45
CA SER A 34 15.32 -4.36 4.32
C SER A 34 14.87 -2.99 3.81
N ALA A 35 13.68 -2.57 4.20
CA ALA A 35 13.20 -1.23 3.93
C ALA A 35 12.49 -0.66 5.14
N LEU A 36 12.72 0.61 5.40
CA LEU A 36 12.09 1.38 6.46
C LEU A 36 11.50 2.65 5.85
N ALA A 37 10.24 2.93 6.16
CA ALA A 37 9.65 4.21 5.81
C ALA A 37 8.93 4.80 7.01
N PHE A 38 9.16 6.07 7.26
CA PHE A 38 8.42 6.83 8.25
C PHE A 38 7.74 8.04 7.60
N GLY A 39 6.59 8.45 8.13
CA GLY A 39 5.87 9.57 7.56
C GLY A 39 5.00 10.30 8.58
N VAL A 40 4.70 11.55 8.22
CA VAL A 40 3.83 12.45 8.97
C VAL A 40 2.73 12.95 8.05
N GLY A 41 1.49 12.77 8.48
CA GLY A 41 0.29 13.19 7.76
C GLY A 41 -0.48 14.27 8.49
N TYR A 42 -1.08 15.16 7.71
CA TYR A 42 -2.01 16.16 8.19
C TYR A 42 -3.28 16.13 7.34
N GLY A 43 -4.43 16.09 8.00
CA GLY A 43 -5.74 16.19 7.36
C GLY A 43 -6.59 17.26 8.02
N ARG A 44 -7.39 17.94 7.21
CA ARG A 44 -8.30 18.99 7.66
C ARG A 44 -9.61 18.97 6.88
N ALA A 45 -10.72 19.01 7.60
CA ALA A 45 -12.01 19.35 7.02
C ALA A 45 -12.04 20.86 6.74
N LEU A 46 -12.26 21.23 5.49
CA LEU A 46 -12.40 22.62 5.04
C LEU A 46 -13.87 23.05 5.11
N SER A 47 -14.78 22.11 4.99
CA SER A 47 -16.21 22.29 5.22
C SER A 47 -16.80 20.99 5.80
N GLU A 48 -18.09 20.94 6.07
CA GLU A 48 -18.80 19.73 6.53
C GLU A 48 -18.71 18.60 5.49
N ASN A 49 -18.60 18.95 4.23
CA ASN A 49 -18.61 18.01 3.10
C ASN A 49 -17.25 17.79 2.45
N PHE A 50 -16.26 18.64 2.71
CA PHE A 50 -14.99 18.61 1.98
C PHE A 50 -13.78 18.58 2.93
N SER A 51 -12.93 17.58 2.72
CA SER A 51 -11.70 17.38 3.48
C SER A 51 -10.51 17.23 2.54
N VAL A 52 -9.36 17.71 2.99
CA VAL A 52 -8.08 17.56 2.30
C VAL A 52 -7.04 16.97 3.24
N GLY A 53 -6.07 16.27 2.68
CA GLY A 53 -4.96 15.71 3.43
C GLY A 53 -3.68 15.69 2.63
N ALA A 54 -2.56 15.76 3.36
CA ALA A 54 -1.24 15.58 2.81
C ALA A 54 -0.42 14.69 3.75
N HIS A 55 0.53 13.94 3.19
CA HIS A 55 1.43 13.08 3.93
C HIS A 55 2.82 13.21 3.32
N VAL A 56 3.82 13.44 4.16
CA VAL A 56 5.24 13.46 3.80
C VAL A 56 5.87 12.23 4.40
N LYS A 57 6.63 11.50 3.61
CA LYS A 57 7.31 10.28 4.06
C LYS A 57 8.73 10.23 3.53
N LYS A 58 9.61 9.64 4.33
CA LYS A 58 10.96 9.28 3.93
C LYS A 58 11.10 7.77 3.98
N ALA A 59 11.56 7.20 2.88
CA ALA A 59 11.85 5.78 2.74
C ALA A 59 13.36 5.58 2.65
N TYR A 60 13.83 4.54 3.28
CA TYR A 60 15.19 4.05 3.26
C TYR A 60 15.15 2.57 2.88
N GLN A 61 15.94 2.18 1.89
CA GLN A 61 16.01 0.79 1.44
C GLN A 61 17.45 0.35 1.34
N TYR A 62 17.75 -0.81 1.91
CA TYR A 62 19.03 -1.50 1.80
C TYR A 62 18.81 -2.80 1.03
N LEU A 63 19.56 -2.98 -0.08
CA LEU A 63 19.42 -4.15 -0.96
C LEU A 63 20.64 -5.09 -0.89
N GLY A 64 21.53 -4.88 0.04
CA GLY A 64 22.75 -5.66 0.17
C GLY A 64 23.96 -4.98 -0.46
N ASN A 65 25.05 -5.71 -0.50
CA ASN A 65 26.34 -5.22 -0.97
C ASN A 65 26.69 -5.87 -2.31
N ASN A 66 27.28 -5.10 -3.21
CA ASN A 66 27.89 -5.60 -4.43
C ASN A 66 29.40 -5.63 -4.29
N VAL A 67 30.02 -6.68 -4.82
CA VAL A 67 31.46 -6.73 -5.03
C VAL A 67 31.73 -6.30 -6.45
N VAL A 68 32.27 -5.09 -6.61
CA VAL A 68 32.63 -4.53 -7.93
C VAL A 68 34.12 -4.70 -8.15
N PRO A 69 34.56 -5.49 -9.15
CA PRO A 69 35.95 -5.56 -9.51
C PRO A 69 36.41 -4.24 -10.16
N VAL A 70 37.35 -3.56 -9.54
CA VAL A 70 37.87 -2.27 -10.02
C VAL A 70 39.14 -2.48 -10.86
N THR A 71 39.95 -3.50 -10.54
CA THR A 71 41.11 -3.94 -11.30
C THR A 71 41.31 -5.44 -11.10
N ASP A 72 42.23 -6.08 -11.89
CA ASP A 72 42.56 -7.50 -11.77
C ASP A 72 42.97 -7.96 -10.35
N SER A 73 43.18 -7.04 -9.42
CA SER A 73 43.70 -7.34 -8.09
C SER A 73 42.91 -6.62 -6.94
N SER A 74 41.88 -5.85 -7.24
CA SER A 74 41.15 -5.11 -6.20
C SER A 74 39.64 -5.15 -6.43
N ASN A 75 38.92 -5.57 -5.39
CA ASN A 75 37.46 -5.54 -5.33
C ASN A 75 37.04 -4.41 -4.38
N VAL A 76 36.02 -3.65 -4.76
CA VAL A 76 35.38 -2.68 -3.89
C VAL A 76 34.00 -3.22 -3.52
N VAL A 77 33.67 -3.16 -2.25
CA VAL A 77 32.34 -3.49 -1.75
C VAL A 77 31.53 -2.20 -1.75
N GLU A 78 30.45 -2.17 -2.50
CA GLU A 78 29.50 -1.05 -2.52
C GLU A 78 28.18 -1.45 -1.85
N ASP A 79 27.72 -0.60 -0.94
CA ASP A 79 26.43 -0.77 -0.29
C ASP A 79 25.31 -0.24 -1.20
N ASN A 80 24.32 -1.07 -1.49
CA ASN A 80 23.16 -0.66 -2.27
C ASN A 80 22.09 -0.06 -1.36
N VAL A 81 22.16 1.25 -1.18
CA VAL A 81 21.25 2.03 -0.33
C VAL A 81 20.49 3.05 -1.15
N ALA A 82 19.17 3.04 -1.07
CA ALA A 82 18.33 4.07 -1.64
C ALA A 82 17.61 4.89 -0.56
N ASN A 83 17.56 6.19 -0.77
CA ASN A 83 16.85 7.14 0.06
C ASN A 83 15.87 7.91 -0.81
N ALA A 84 14.59 7.93 -0.42
CA ALA A 84 13.56 8.66 -1.12
C ALA A 84 12.71 9.51 -0.18
N ALA A 85 12.43 10.74 -0.59
CA ALA A 85 11.37 11.54 0.01
C ALA A 85 10.15 11.52 -0.91
N ALA A 86 8.97 11.29 -0.37
CA ALA A 86 7.74 11.23 -1.15
C ALA A 86 6.60 11.97 -0.46
N PHE A 87 5.70 12.49 -1.29
CA PHE A 87 4.53 13.25 -0.90
C PHE A 87 3.27 12.53 -1.38
N ASP A 88 2.28 12.45 -0.51
CA ASP A 88 0.95 11.98 -0.87
C ASP A 88 -0.06 13.11 -0.61
N PHE A 89 -1.06 13.23 -1.48
CA PHE A 89 -2.13 14.20 -1.36
C PHE A 89 -3.45 13.51 -1.57
N GLY A 90 -4.49 13.97 -0.90
CA GLY A 90 -5.81 13.42 -1.08
C GLY A 90 -6.92 14.38 -0.71
N THR A 91 -8.08 14.16 -1.31
CA THR A 91 -9.31 14.90 -1.03
C THR A 91 -10.46 13.91 -0.87
N ILE A 92 -11.41 14.27 -0.03
CA ILE A 92 -12.67 13.55 0.17
C ILE A 92 -13.81 14.56 0.13
N TYR A 93 -14.82 14.25 -0.68
CA TYR A 93 -16.06 14.99 -0.74
C TYR A 93 -17.23 14.09 -0.40
N ILE A 94 -17.99 14.44 0.62
CA ILE A 94 -19.16 13.70 1.11
C ILE A 94 -20.40 14.46 0.67
N THR A 95 -21.31 13.80 -0.03
CA THR A 95 -22.56 14.41 -0.45
C THR A 95 -23.70 14.04 0.51
N ASP A 96 -24.77 14.84 0.51
CA ASP A 96 -26.00 14.51 1.26
C ASP A 96 -26.85 13.44 0.55
N TRP A 97 -26.46 13.05 -0.67
CA TRP A 97 -27.21 12.09 -1.47
C TRP A 97 -26.82 10.66 -1.12
N HIS A 98 -27.64 9.96 -0.34
CA HIS A 98 -27.48 8.55 0.05
C HIS A 98 -26.08 8.19 0.57
N GLY A 99 -25.42 9.15 1.24
CA GLY A 99 -24.06 8.95 1.74
C GLY A 99 -23.00 8.77 0.65
N PHE A 100 -23.28 9.21 -0.58
CA PHE A 100 -22.32 9.14 -1.67
C PHE A 100 -21.08 9.96 -1.30
N THR A 101 -19.94 9.30 -1.36
CA THR A 101 -18.64 9.90 -1.06
C THR A 101 -17.74 9.74 -2.26
N PHE A 102 -17.11 10.82 -2.67
CA PHE A 102 -16.11 10.83 -3.72
C PHE A 102 -14.74 11.13 -3.12
N GLY A 103 -13.71 10.44 -3.60
CA GLY A 103 -12.34 10.65 -3.14
C GLY A 103 -11.34 10.57 -4.27
N MET A 104 -10.26 11.32 -4.15
CA MET A 104 -9.10 11.20 -5.03
C MET A 104 -7.83 11.38 -4.25
N SER A 105 -6.76 10.71 -4.71
CA SER A 105 -5.44 10.85 -4.12
C SER A 105 -4.34 10.63 -5.14
N VAL A 106 -3.20 11.28 -4.88
CA VAL A 106 -1.92 11.05 -5.54
C VAL A 106 -0.97 10.54 -4.50
N ARG A 107 -0.30 9.42 -4.77
CA ARG A 107 0.65 8.81 -3.84
C ARG A 107 2.02 8.65 -4.47
N ASN A 108 3.06 8.75 -3.63
CA ASN A 108 4.45 8.61 -4.03
C ASN A 108 4.90 9.67 -5.06
N PHE A 109 4.39 10.89 -4.95
CA PHE A 109 4.97 12.00 -5.70
C PHE A 109 6.37 12.28 -5.14
N SER A 110 7.41 12.08 -5.95
CA SER A 110 8.81 12.18 -5.52
C SER A 110 9.68 12.67 -6.67
N GLU A 111 10.85 13.17 -6.31
CA GLU A 111 11.96 13.31 -7.24
C GLU A 111 12.50 11.93 -7.67
N GLU A 112 13.38 11.91 -8.65
CA GLU A 112 14.11 10.71 -9.03
C GLU A 112 15.04 10.27 -7.89
N VAL A 113 15.13 8.98 -7.70
CA VAL A 113 15.98 8.35 -6.70
C VAL A 113 17.15 7.72 -7.45
N GLU A 114 18.35 8.12 -7.11
CA GLU A 114 19.56 7.52 -7.68
C GLU A 114 19.97 6.28 -6.90
N TYR A 115 20.29 5.25 -7.63
CA TYR A 115 20.84 4.00 -7.14
C TYR A 115 22.16 3.75 -7.88
N ALA A 116 23.26 3.86 -7.19
CA ALA A 116 24.60 3.71 -7.78
C ALA A 116 24.78 4.47 -9.11
N TYR A 117 24.37 3.88 -10.22
CA TYR A 117 24.50 4.45 -11.58
C TYR A 117 23.19 4.67 -12.32
N ASP A 118 22.07 4.14 -11.78
CA ASP A 118 20.76 4.24 -12.39
C ASP A 118 19.81 5.07 -11.54
N SER A 119 19.00 5.91 -12.20
CA SER A 119 17.93 6.64 -11.54
C SER A 119 16.57 5.97 -11.80
N PHE A 120 15.74 5.93 -10.78
CA PHE A 120 14.37 5.46 -10.90
C PHE A 120 13.41 6.39 -10.16
N GLN A 121 12.14 6.32 -10.53
CA GLN A 121 11.09 7.08 -9.87
C GLN A 121 10.25 6.16 -9.00
N LEU A 122 9.84 6.63 -7.83
CA LEU A 122 8.89 5.89 -7.01
C LEU A 122 7.59 5.64 -7.78
N PRO A 123 6.88 4.53 -7.47
CA PRO A 123 5.66 4.15 -8.17
C PRO A 123 4.53 5.14 -7.87
N LEU A 124 4.55 6.28 -8.58
CA LEU A 124 3.49 7.27 -8.53
C LEU A 124 2.16 6.61 -8.87
N THR A 125 1.16 6.82 -8.03
CA THR A 125 -0.17 6.26 -8.25
C THR A 125 -1.22 7.34 -8.05
N PHE A 126 -2.01 7.58 -9.09
CA PHE A 126 -3.24 8.36 -9.00
C PHE A 126 -4.41 7.44 -8.71
N ARG A 127 -5.31 7.86 -7.84
CA ARG A 127 -6.52 7.12 -7.48
C ARG A 127 -7.72 8.05 -7.48
N VAL A 128 -8.82 7.56 -8.00
CA VAL A 128 -10.12 8.21 -7.93
C VAL A 128 -11.18 7.16 -7.65
N GLY A 129 -12.12 7.47 -6.80
CA GLY A 129 -13.16 6.50 -6.46
C GLY A 129 -14.37 7.14 -5.82
N GLY A 130 -15.41 6.34 -5.71
CA GLY A 130 -16.63 6.72 -5.03
C GLY A 130 -17.22 5.56 -4.24
N SER A 131 -17.98 5.87 -3.22
CA SER A 131 -18.74 4.90 -2.46
C SER A 131 -20.13 5.43 -2.15
N ILE A 132 -21.09 4.51 -2.00
CA ILE A 132 -22.48 4.82 -1.71
C ILE A 132 -23.03 3.85 -0.67
N GLU A 133 -23.95 4.33 0.17
CA GLU A 133 -24.67 3.52 1.14
C GLU A 133 -25.92 2.93 0.49
N VAL A 134 -25.87 1.66 0.11
CA VAL A 134 -26.95 0.99 -0.66
C VAL A 134 -28.23 0.85 0.15
N LEU A 135 -28.14 0.56 1.45
CA LEU A 135 -29.32 0.41 2.29
C LEU A 135 -30.05 1.73 2.57
N SER A 136 -29.44 2.87 2.27
CA SER A 136 -30.15 4.16 2.34
C SER A 136 -31.32 4.28 1.37
N PHE A 137 -31.38 3.44 0.33
CA PHE A 137 -32.51 3.32 -0.59
C PHE A 137 -33.63 2.41 -0.01
N LEU A 138 -33.36 1.66 1.07
CA LEU A 138 -34.26 0.73 1.72
C LEU A 138 -34.33 1.05 3.23
N PRO A 139 -35.02 2.13 3.64
CA PRO A 139 -34.99 2.62 5.03
C PRO A 139 -35.39 1.57 6.07
N SER A 140 -36.29 0.63 5.72
CA SER A 140 -36.72 -0.43 6.63
C SER A 140 -35.58 -1.40 7.08
N LEU A 141 -34.47 -1.43 6.39
CA LEU A 141 -33.33 -2.30 6.68
C LEU A 141 -32.14 -1.54 7.27
N SER A 142 -32.14 -0.21 7.21
CA SER A 142 -30.97 0.63 7.52
C SER A 142 -30.74 0.90 9.00
N ASP A 143 -31.68 0.61 9.91
CA ASP A 143 -31.56 0.99 11.32
C ASP A 143 -30.39 0.32 12.06
N LYS A 144 -30.05 -0.91 11.68
CA LYS A 144 -28.97 -1.71 12.32
C LYS A 144 -27.97 -2.27 11.34
N GLN A 145 -28.19 -2.07 10.06
CA GLN A 145 -27.40 -2.63 8.97
C GLN A 145 -26.97 -1.53 8.03
N SER A 146 -25.80 -1.70 7.46
CA SER A 146 -25.25 -0.84 6.42
C SER A 146 -24.64 -1.73 5.34
N LEU A 147 -24.89 -1.39 4.10
CA LEU A 147 -24.24 -2.02 2.94
C LEU A 147 -23.61 -0.93 2.08
N LYS A 148 -22.32 -0.80 2.16
CA LYS A 148 -21.56 0.15 1.36
C LYS A 148 -20.99 -0.53 0.14
N MET A 149 -21.18 0.09 -1.02
CA MET A 149 -20.52 -0.29 -2.27
C MET A 149 -19.50 0.80 -2.64
N ALA A 150 -18.34 0.37 -3.11
CA ALA A 150 -17.28 1.28 -3.54
C ALA A 150 -16.69 0.83 -4.87
N VAL A 151 -16.28 1.82 -5.67
CA VAL A 151 -15.53 1.63 -6.91
C VAL A 151 -14.33 2.57 -6.88
N GLU A 152 -13.16 2.06 -7.23
CA GLU A 152 -11.93 2.83 -7.29
C GLU A 152 -11.19 2.52 -8.58
N ALA A 153 -10.80 3.54 -9.32
CA ALA A 153 -9.86 3.44 -10.43
C ALA A 153 -8.47 3.89 -9.97
N LEU A 154 -7.46 3.11 -10.36
CA LEU A 154 -6.06 3.39 -10.09
C LEU A 154 -5.30 3.53 -11.41
N HIS A 155 -4.48 4.55 -11.49
CA HIS A 155 -3.53 4.75 -12.59
C HIS A 155 -2.10 4.77 -12.01
N PRO A 156 -1.44 3.60 -11.89
CA PRO A 156 -0.03 3.52 -11.53
C PRO A 156 0.82 3.96 -12.73
N ARG A 157 1.92 4.70 -12.50
CA ARG A 157 2.82 5.16 -13.57
C ARG A 157 3.37 4.02 -14.44
N SER A 158 3.69 2.88 -13.84
CA SER A 158 4.44 1.80 -14.48
C SER A 158 3.59 0.57 -14.84
N HIS A 159 2.27 0.65 -14.65
CA HIS A 159 1.36 -0.48 -14.88
C HIS A 159 0.09 0.02 -15.57
N PRO A 160 -0.64 -0.87 -16.25
CA PRO A 160 -1.98 -0.55 -16.78
C PRO A 160 -2.93 -0.07 -15.68
N GLU A 161 -3.98 0.63 -16.09
CA GLU A 161 -5.07 1.06 -15.21
C GLU A 161 -5.72 -0.15 -14.54
N ARG A 162 -6.09 0.03 -13.30
CA ARG A 162 -6.72 -0.99 -12.46
C ARG A 162 -8.04 -0.48 -11.92
N LEU A 163 -8.99 -1.39 -11.78
CA LEU A 163 -10.30 -1.07 -11.23
C LEU A 163 -10.60 -2.01 -10.06
N ASN A 164 -10.99 -1.43 -8.94
CA ASN A 164 -11.34 -2.18 -7.74
C ASN A 164 -12.82 -1.96 -7.42
N PHE A 165 -13.50 -3.05 -7.09
CA PHE A 165 -14.85 -3.04 -6.56
C PHE A 165 -14.82 -3.53 -5.12
N GLY A 166 -15.59 -2.91 -4.25
CA GLY A 166 -15.69 -3.30 -2.84
C GLY A 166 -17.11 -3.28 -2.34
N LEU A 167 -17.44 -4.26 -1.52
CA LEU A 167 -18.66 -4.32 -0.73
C LEU A 167 -18.29 -4.44 0.74
N GLU A 168 -18.92 -3.64 1.59
CA GLU A 168 -18.83 -3.77 3.04
C GLU A 168 -20.24 -3.87 3.62
N TYR A 169 -20.52 -4.98 4.26
CA TYR A 169 -21.71 -5.17 5.08
C TYR A 169 -21.35 -4.97 6.55
N SER A 170 -22.09 -4.10 7.23
CA SER A 170 -21.92 -3.80 8.65
C SER A 170 -23.20 -4.09 9.41
N PHE A 171 -23.05 -4.75 10.55
CA PHE A 171 -24.14 -5.08 11.45
C PHE A 171 -23.96 -4.38 12.79
N MET A 172 -24.95 -3.60 13.21
CA MET A 172 -24.98 -2.81 14.46
C MET A 172 -23.78 -1.87 14.65
N GLY A 173 -23.01 -1.58 13.60
CA GLY A 173 -21.76 -0.83 13.69
C GLY A 173 -20.65 -1.54 14.46
N ILE A 174 -20.82 -2.84 14.75
CA ILE A 174 -19.91 -3.68 15.52
C ILE A 174 -19.16 -4.63 14.60
N GLY A 175 -19.87 -5.44 13.83
CA GLY A 175 -19.30 -6.42 12.92
C GLY A 175 -19.26 -5.91 11.48
N HIS A 176 -18.18 -6.19 10.77
CA HIS A 176 -17.99 -5.79 9.38
C HIS A 176 -17.50 -6.99 8.56
N LEU A 177 -18.14 -7.24 7.44
CA LEU A 177 -17.70 -8.21 6.43
C LEU A 177 -17.42 -7.47 5.13
N ARG A 178 -16.32 -7.84 4.46
CA ARG A 178 -15.87 -7.17 3.25
C ARG A 178 -15.57 -8.17 2.16
N LEU A 179 -15.97 -7.82 0.95
CA LEU A 179 -15.59 -8.48 -0.28
C LEU A 179 -15.02 -7.45 -1.24
N GLY A 180 -13.93 -7.80 -1.92
CA GLY A 180 -13.37 -6.96 -2.97
C GLY A 180 -13.07 -7.78 -4.20
N TYR A 181 -13.24 -7.15 -5.36
CA TYR A 181 -12.81 -7.68 -6.64
C TYR A 181 -11.83 -6.70 -7.29
N LEU A 182 -10.67 -7.23 -7.67
CA LEU A 182 -9.56 -6.50 -8.23
C LEU A 182 -9.47 -6.81 -9.72
N PHE A 183 -9.80 -5.84 -10.54
CA PHE A 183 -9.77 -5.99 -11.99
C PHE A 183 -8.45 -5.50 -12.57
N ASN A 184 -7.92 -6.23 -13.55
CA ASN A 184 -6.68 -5.94 -14.24
C ASN A 184 -5.41 -6.10 -13.36
N TYR A 185 -5.43 -7.14 -12.53
CA TYR A 185 -4.25 -7.59 -11.76
C TYR A 185 -3.87 -9.01 -12.20
N ASP A 186 -2.57 -9.28 -12.34
CA ASP A 186 -2.08 -10.53 -12.91
C ASP A 186 -2.32 -11.78 -12.03
N GLN A 187 -2.24 -11.63 -10.69
CA GLN A 187 -2.21 -12.77 -9.77
C GLN A 187 -3.26 -12.71 -8.66
N ARG A 188 -4.14 -11.72 -8.67
CA ARG A 188 -5.12 -11.53 -7.59
C ARG A 188 -6.41 -10.91 -8.11
N ASP A 189 -7.53 -11.52 -7.76
CA ASP A 189 -8.86 -11.08 -8.18
C ASP A 189 -9.75 -10.76 -6.98
N LEU A 190 -9.96 -11.75 -6.11
CA LEU A 190 -10.85 -11.65 -4.95
C LEU A 190 -10.07 -11.30 -3.68
N THR A 191 -10.70 -10.51 -2.83
CA THR A 191 -10.20 -10.20 -1.48
C THR A 191 -11.33 -10.33 -0.48
N TYR A 192 -10.98 -10.74 0.74
CA TYR A 192 -11.91 -10.96 1.82
C TYR A 192 -11.49 -10.16 3.04
N GLY A 193 -12.43 -9.70 3.82
CA GLY A 193 -12.13 -9.00 5.05
C GLY A 193 -13.23 -9.19 6.09
N ALA A 194 -12.81 -9.16 7.35
CA ALA A 194 -13.69 -9.12 8.48
C ALA A 194 -13.17 -8.09 9.49
N GLY A 195 -14.07 -7.44 10.21
CA GLY A 195 -13.70 -6.47 11.22
C GLY A 195 -14.67 -6.47 12.39
N VAL A 196 -14.15 -6.09 13.55
CA VAL A 196 -14.95 -5.89 14.76
C VAL A 196 -14.56 -4.56 15.40
N LYS A 197 -15.58 -3.77 15.78
CA LYS A 197 -15.43 -2.52 16.50
C LYS A 197 -16.06 -2.65 17.90
N LEU A 198 -15.24 -2.56 18.93
CA LEU A 198 -15.64 -2.64 20.34
C LEU A 198 -15.32 -1.31 21.03
N GLY A 199 -16.28 -0.40 21.07
CA GLY A 199 -16.05 0.95 21.58
C GLY A 199 -14.96 1.67 20.77
N PRO A 200 -13.85 2.12 21.40
CA PRO A 200 -12.76 2.78 20.70
C PRO A 200 -11.86 1.80 19.93
N LEU A 201 -11.87 0.51 20.26
CA LEU A 201 -11.01 -0.50 19.65
C LEU A 201 -11.63 -1.03 18.35
N LYS A 202 -10.82 -1.04 17.30
CA LYS A 202 -11.17 -1.63 16.00
C LYS A 202 -10.10 -2.66 15.63
N ILE A 203 -10.52 -3.86 15.26
CA ILE A 203 -9.66 -4.93 14.77
C ILE A 203 -10.18 -5.36 13.41
N ASP A 204 -9.32 -5.33 12.41
CA ASP A 204 -9.64 -5.75 11.05
C ASP A 204 -8.67 -6.85 10.60
N TYR A 205 -9.20 -7.81 9.88
CA TYR A 205 -8.45 -8.84 9.16
C TYR A 205 -8.77 -8.77 7.68
N ALA A 206 -7.76 -8.89 6.84
CA ALA A 206 -7.92 -8.99 5.39
C ALA A 206 -7.08 -10.14 4.85
N LEU A 207 -7.64 -10.86 3.88
CA LEU A 207 -7.00 -11.95 3.16
C LEU A 207 -7.07 -11.64 1.66
N THR A 208 -5.92 -11.70 1.02
CA THR A 208 -5.78 -11.57 -0.43
C THR A 208 -5.11 -12.83 -0.98
N PRO A 209 -5.84 -13.75 -1.62
CA PRO A 209 -5.24 -14.84 -2.37
C PRO A 209 -4.35 -14.29 -3.49
N PHE A 210 -3.21 -14.91 -3.74
CA PHE A 210 -2.20 -14.38 -4.67
C PHE A 210 -1.83 -15.41 -5.75
N GLY A 211 -2.84 -16.05 -6.33
CA GLY A 211 -2.69 -17.01 -7.43
C GLY A 211 -1.74 -18.16 -7.10
N VAL A 212 -0.63 -18.24 -7.84
CA VAL A 212 0.42 -19.26 -7.64
C VAL A 212 1.30 -19.02 -6.42
N PHE A 213 1.21 -17.84 -5.84
CA PHE A 213 1.90 -17.49 -4.59
C PHE A 213 0.96 -17.71 -3.40
N ASP A 214 1.52 -17.80 -2.20
CA ASP A 214 0.73 -17.91 -0.99
C ASP A 214 -0.14 -16.67 -0.73
N SER A 215 -1.22 -16.85 0.03
CA SER A 215 -2.14 -15.77 0.38
C SER A 215 -1.48 -14.74 1.30
N VAL A 216 -1.75 -13.47 1.04
CA VAL A 216 -1.32 -12.37 1.92
C VAL A 216 -2.38 -12.09 2.97
N SER A 217 -2.01 -12.22 4.23
CA SER A 217 -2.83 -11.90 5.40
C SER A 217 -2.40 -10.57 6.01
N ARG A 218 -3.36 -9.75 6.39
CA ARG A 218 -3.12 -8.47 7.07
C ARG A 218 -4.02 -8.34 8.29
N ILE A 219 -3.44 -8.00 9.42
CA ILE A 219 -4.16 -7.66 10.65
C ILE A 219 -3.91 -6.18 10.94
N SER A 220 -4.97 -5.46 11.28
CA SER A 220 -4.90 -4.05 11.67
C SER A 220 -5.61 -3.86 13.00
N ILE A 221 -4.98 -3.11 13.90
CA ILE A 221 -5.56 -2.72 15.18
C ILE A 221 -5.55 -1.20 15.24
N GLY A 222 -6.70 -0.62 15.54
CA GLY A 222 -6.87 0.82 15.63
C GLY A 222 -7.61 1.22 16.90
N ILE A 223 -7.29 2.40 17.42
CA ILE A 223 -8.01 3.04 18.51
C ILE A 223 -8.53 4.38 17.99
N ALA A 224 -9.85 4.52 17.95
CA ALA A 224 -10.53 5.75 17.56
C ALA A 224 -11.21 6.38 18.79
N ARG A 225 -11.07 7.68 18.96
CA ARG A 225 -11.80 8.48 19.94
C ARG A 225 -13.04 9.06 19.31
#